data_bd6214af302d32d53768699db4940722
#
_entry.id   bd6214af302d32d53768699db4940722
#
_cell.length_a   1.000
_cell.length_b   1.000
_cell.length_c   1.000
_cell.angle_alpha   90.00
_cell.angle_beta   90.00
_cell.angle_gamma   90.00
#
_symmetry.space_group_name_H-M   'P 1'
#
loop_
_entity.id
_entity.type
_entity.pdbx_description
1 polymer ?
#
loop_
_entity_poly.entity_id
_entity_poly.type
_entity_poly.pdbx_seq_one_letter_code
_entity_poly.pdbx_strand_id
1 'polypeptide(L)'
;SGKFFDAEKLMPATLIFVAFCFTSSIVYMINDIKDVEKDRNHPTKCKRPIAAGNISISLAIFVCVVLFVVATVCCIASKSLMASFLLFLYLCLNVAYSMGLKNVPILDVSILVSGFLLRLICGAVAADIVVSNWLYLTVISLAFYLALGKRRNELKKTAGNTRSVLKKYPESFLDKNMYLFLTLAIVFYALWSVDPVT
;
A
#
# COMPACT_ATOMS: atom_id res chain seq x y z
N SER A 1 16.96 -0.04 18.46
CA SER A 1 16.09 -0.15 19.63
C SER A 1 16.19 -1.55 20.19
N GLY A 2 16.59 -1.72 21.48
CA GLY A 2 16.81 -3.01 22.14
C GLY A 2 15.55 -3.87 22.39
N LYS A 3 14.40 -3.49 21.80
CA LYS A 3 13.10 -4.18 21.95
C LYS A 3 12.91 -5.37 20.99
N PHE A 4 13.86 -5.63 20.11
CA PHE A 4 13.76 -6.71 19.12
C PHE A 4 13.76 -8.13 19.74
N PHE A 5 14.25 -8.27 20.97
CA PHE A 5 14.33 -9.55 21.67
C PHE A 5 13.24 -9.73 22.77
N ASP A 6 12.28 -8.78 22.85
CA ASP A 6 11.17 -8.88 23.76
C ASP A 6 10.04 -9.72 23.14
N ALA A 7 9.96 -10.99 23.56
CA ALA A 7 8.98 -11.94 23.00
C ALA A 7 7.52 -11.49 23.20
N GLU A 8 7.23 -10.72 24.24
CA GLU A 8 5.87 -10.21 24.50
C GLU A 8 5.45 -9.18 23.45
N LYS A 9 6.39 -8.41 22.91
CA LYS A 9 6.14 -7.42 21.86
C LYS A 9 6.30 -7.99 20.45
N LEU A 10 7.20 -8.95 20.28
CA LEU A 10 7.48 -9.57 19.00
C LEU A 10 6.30 -10.39 18.48
N MET A 11 5.61 -11.12 19.37
CA MET A 11 4.50 -11.98 18.99
C MET A 11 3.31 -11.20 18.41
N PRO A 12 2.76 -10.16 19.06
CA PRO A 12 1.70 -9.33 18.48
C PRO A 12 2.12 -8.66 17.15
N ALA A 13 3.35 -8.14 17.08
CA ALA A 13 3.87 -7.53 15.87
C ALA A 13 3.94 -8.52 14.70
N THR A 14 4.39 -9.76 14.97
CA THR A 14 4.46 -10.83 13.95
C THR A 14 3.06 -11.23 13.48
N LEU A 15 2.10 -11.38 14.39
CA LEU A 15 0.72 -11.71 14.04
C LEU A 15 0.08 -10.62 13.16
N ILE A 16 0.27 -9.36 13.51
CA ILE A 16 -0.22 -8.24 12.71
C ILE A 16 0.51 -8.15 11.35
N PHE A 17 1.82 -8.42 11.30
CA PHE A 17 2.55 -8.49 10.04
C PHE A 17 1.98 -9.58 9.12
N VAL A 18 1.73 -10.77 9.64
CA VAL A 18 1.13 -11.88 8.87
C VAL A 18 -0.28 -11.52 8.42
N ALA A 19 -1.10 -10.94 9.31
CA ALA A 19 -2.44 -10.44 8.95
C ALA A 19 -2.37 -9.38 7.84
N PHE A 20 -1.38 -8.49 7.90
CA PHE A 20 -1.18 -7.47 6.87
C PHE A 20 -0.79 -8.08 5.53
N CYS A 21 0.07 -9.11 5.51
CA CYS A 21 0.43 -9.84 4.29
C CYS A 21 -0.81 -10.49 3.64
N PHE A 22 -1.65 -11.16 4.43
CA PHE A 22 -2.88 -11.76 3.91
C PHE A 22 -3.87 -10.71 3.41
N THR A 23 -4.08 -9.63 4.16
CA THR A 23 -4.94 -8.52 3.74
C THR A 23 -4.44 -7.86 2.45
N SER A 24 -3.13 -7.68 2.30
CA SER A 24 -2.54 -7.16 1.06
C SER A 24 -2.79 -8.11 -0.12
N SER A 25 -2.66 -9.43 0.09
CA SER A 25 -2.96 -10.42 -0.93
C SER A 25 -4.43 -10.39 -1.37
N ILE A 26 -5.36 -10.23 -0.42
CA ILE A 26 -6.79 -10.03 -0.71
C ILE A 26 -7.00 -8.80 -1.59
N VAL A 27 -6.38 -7.68 -1.24
CA VAL A 27 -6.48 -6.43 -2.02
C VAL A 27 -6.00 -6.63 -3.46
N TYR A 28 -4.87 -7.31 -3.67
CA TYR A 28 -4.38 -7.60 -5.02
C TYR A 28 -5.33 -8.51 -5.79
N MET A 29 -5.86 -9.58 -5.17
CA MET A 29 -6.82 -10.47 -5.82
C MET A 29 -8.12 -9.76 -6.18
N ILE A 30 -8.68 -8.93 -5.29
CA ILE A 30 -9.87 -8.11 -5.57
C ILE A 30 -9.61 -7.19 -6.78
N ASN A 31 -8.44 -6.55 -6.83
CA ASN A 31 -8.08 -5.70 -7.96
C ASN A 31 -7.94 -6.49 -9.26
N ASP A 32 -7.33 -7.67 -9.24
CA ASP A 32 -7.14 -8.52 -10.42
C ASP A 32 -8.48 -9.10 -10.91
N ILE A 33 -9.39 -9.49 -10.01
CA ILE A 33 -10.77 -9.89 -10.37
C ILE A 33 -11.52 -8.73 -11.02
N LYS A 34 -11.42 -7.53 -10.44
CA LYS A 34 -12.11 -6.34 -10.94
C LYS A 34 -11.62 -5.90 -12.32
N ASP A 35 -10.33 -6.02 -12.55
CA ASP A 35 -9.68 -5.55 -13.78
C ASP A 35 -9.47 -6.68 -14.83
N VAL A 36 -10.03 -7.87 -14.64
CA VAL A 36 -9.75 -9.06 -15.46
C VAL A 36 -9.90 -8.81 -16.97
N GLU A 37 -10.98 -8.16 -17.41
CA GLU A 37 -11.22 -7.86 -18.83
C GLU A 37 -10.19 -6.87 -19.39
N LYS A 38 -9.78 -5.88 -18.61
CA LYS A 38 -8.75 -4.91 -18.98
C LYS A 38 -7.36 -5.55 -19.02
N ASP A 39 -7.09 -6.43 -18.07
CA ASP A 39 -5.80 -7.10 -17.95
C ASP A 39 -5.60 -8.12 -19.07
N ARG A 40 -6.65 -8.80 -19.55
CA ARG A 40 -6.60 -9.68 -20.73
C ARG A 40 -6.13 -8.96 -21.99
N ASN A 41 -6.55 -7.71 -22.15
CA ASN A 41 -6.17 -6.88 -23.32
C ASN A 41 -4.87 -6.09 -23.11
N HIS A 42 -4.18 -6.26 -21.98
CA HIS A 42 -2.97 -5.51 -21.67
C HIS A 42 -1.70 -6.29 -22.08
N PRO A 43 -0.69 -5.69 -22.74
CA PRO A 43 0.49 -6.39 -23.27
C PRO A 43 1.26 -7.24 -22.25
N THR A 44 1.30 -6.81 -20.99
CA THR A 44 2.06 -7.50 -19.93
C THR A 44 1.17 -8.11 -18.84
N LYS A 45 0.02 -7.50 -18.55
CA LYS A 45 -0.86 -7.96 -17.46
C LYS A 45 -1.72 -9.16 -17.86
N CYS A 46 -1.85 -9.46 -19.16
CA CYS A 46 -2.50 -10.69 -19.64
C CYS A 46 -1.87 -11.97 -19.07
N LYS A 47 -0.62 -11.89 -18.58
CA LYS A 47 0.10 -12.99 -17.93
C LYS A 47 -0.29 -13.19 -16.45
N ARG A 48 -1.12 -12.32 -15.86
CA ARG A 48 -1.58 -12.50 -14.47
C ARG A 48 -2.44 -13.77 -14.37
N PRO A 49 -2.33 -14.54 -13.28
CA PRO A 49 -2.97 -15.86 -13.18
C PRO A 49 -4.48 -15.85 -13.43
N ILE A 50 -5.20 -14.83 -12.95
CA ILE A 50 -6.65 -14.70 -13.16
C ILE A 50 -6.96 -14.25 -14.60
N ALA A 51 -6.22 -13.30 -15.14
CA ALA A 51 -6.40 -12.82 -16.51
C ALA A 51 -6.06 -13.90 -17.54
N ALA A 52 -5.00 -14.67 -17.29
CA ALA A 52 -4.56 -15.81 -18.12
C ALA A 52 -5.51 -17.01 -18.04
N GLY A 53 -6.46 -17.04 -17.09
CA GLY A 53 -7.37 -18.16 -16.90
C GLY A 53 -6.78 -19.34 -16.10
N ASN A 54 -5.56 -19.21 -15.56
CA ASN A 54 -4.92 -20.25 -14.75
C ASN A 54 -5.62 -20.42 -13.38
N ILE A 55 -6.26 -19.36 -12.88
CA ILE A 55 -7.05 -19.37 -11.66
C ILE A 55 -8.45 -18.84 -11.99
N SER A 56 -9.48 -19.64 -11.67
CA SER A 56 -10.85 -19.20 -11.84
C SER A 56 -11.23 -18.10 -10.84
N ILE A 57 -12.16 -17.23 -11.22
CA ILE A 57 -12.66 -16.16 -10.34
C ILE A 57 -13.24 -16.74 -9.06
N SER A 58 -13.99 -17.87 -9.16
CA SER A 58 -14.58 -18.54 -8.00
C SER A 58 -13.51 -19.04 -7.01
N LEU A 59 -12.43 -19.61 -7.52
CA LEU A 59 -11.30 -20.05 -6.69
C LEU A 59 -10.61 -18.85 -6.03
N ALA A 60 -10.41 -17.75 -6.77
CA ALA A 60 -9.81 -16.53 -6.22
C ALA A 60 -10.68 -15.93 -5.10
N ILE A 61 -12.01 -15.92 -5.25
CA ILE A 61 -12.94 -15.46 -4.20
C ILE A 61 -12.85 -16.38 -2.97
N PHE A 62 -12.85 -17.71 -3.18
CA PHE A 62 -12.70 -18.67 -2.08
C PHE A 62 -11.40 -18.43 -1.30
N VAL A 63 -10.27 -18.25 -1.99
CA VAL A 63 -8.98 -17.94 -1.37
C VAL A 63 -9.04 -16.61 -0.61
N CYS A 64 -9.69 -15.57 -1.15
CA CYS A 64 -9.88 -14.29 -0.44
C CYS A 64 -10.63 -14.51 0.88
N VAL A 65 -11.68 -15.32 0.91
CA VAL A 65 -12.43 -15.62 2.14
C VAL A 65 -11.57 -16.36 3.15
N VAL A 66 -10.82 -17.36 2.73
CA VAL A 66 -9.90 -18.09 3.62
C VAL A 66 -8.85 -17.16 4.22
N LEU A 67 -8.19 -16.33 3.39
CA LEU A 67 -7.19 -15.37 3.85
C LEU A 67 -7.79 -14.32 4.79
N PHE A 68 -9.03 -13.88 4.54
CA PHE A 68 -9.72 -12.95 5.42
C PHE A 68 -9.98 -13.55 6.81
N VAL A 69 -10.44 -14.81 6.86
CA VAL A 69 -10.64 -15.53 8.12
C VAL A 69 -9.31 -15.67 8.89
N VAL A 70 -8.24 -16.09 8.20
CA VAL A 70 -6.91 -16.24 8.84
C VAL A 70 -6.38 -14.89 9.34
N ALA A 71 -6.51 -13.82 8.54
CA ALA A 71 -6.11 -12.48 8.95
C ALA A 71 -6.88 -12.00 10.19
N THR A 72 -8.20 -12.27 10.23
CA THR A 72 -9.04 -11.94 11.39
C THR A 72 -8.62 -12.71 12.64
N VAL A 73 -8.31 -14.00 12.53
CA VAL A 73 -7.78 -14.81 13.66
C VAL A 73 -6.46 -14.23 14.16
N CYS A 74 -5.54 -13.86 13.27
CA CYS A 74 -4.28 -13.22 13.66
C CYS A 74 -4.51 -11.88 14.37
N CYS A 75 -5.47 -11.07 13.92
CA CYS A 75 -5.84 -9.81 14.56
C CYS A 75 -6.38 -10.04 15.98
N ILE A 76 -7.26 -11.00 16.17
CA ILE A 76 -7.81 -11.35 17.49
C ILE A 76 -6.69 -11.86 18.41
N ALA A 77 -5.84 -12.75 17.91
CA ALA A 77 -4.73 -13.32 18.67
C ALA A 77 -3.67 -12.27 19.07
N SER A 78 -3.49 -11.21 18.26
CA SER A 78 -2.57 -10.11 18.57
C SER A 78 -3.00 -9.27 19.76
N LYS A 79 -4.29 -9.28 20.13
CA LYS A 79 -4.91 -8.44 21.17
C LYS A 79 -4.72 -6.93 20.98
N SER A 80 -4.24 -6.49 19.80
CA SER A 80 -4.05 -5.08 19.46
C SER A 80 -5.25 -4.56 18.67
N LEU A 81 -6.24 -4.00 19.38
CA LEU A 81 -7.45 -3.46 18.75
C LEU A 81 -7.13 -2.35 17.78
N MET A 82 -6.20 -1.45 18.15
CA MET A 82 -5.82 -0.31 17.29
C MET A 82 -5.12 -0.77 15.99
N ALA A 83 -4.20 -1.75 16.09
CA ALA A 83 -3.56 -2.29 14.88
C ALA A 83 -4.57 -3.01 13.98
N SER A 84 -5.52 -3.74 14.58
CA SER A 84 -6.61 -4.41 13.83
C SER A 84 -7.52 -3.39 13.13
N PHE A 85 -7.86 -2.28 13.78
CA PHE A 85 -8.62 -1.18 13.18
C PHE A 85 -7.88 -0.53 12.00
N LEU A 86 -6.57 -0.27 12.15
CA LEU A 86 -5.74 0.30 11.08
C LEU A 86 -5.66 -0.65 9.86
N LEU A 87 -5.57 -1.95 10.12
CA LEU A 87 -5.59 -2.96 9.07
C LEU A 87 -6.93 -3.02 8.33
N PHE A 88 -8.03 -2.91 9.06
CA PHE A 88 -9.37 -2.81 8.46
C PHE A 88 -9.52 -1.53 7.62
N LEU A 89 -9.04 -0.40 8.12
CA LEU A 89 -9.02 0.86 7.37
C LEU A 89 -8.20 0.73 6.07
N TYR A 90 -7.03 0.06 6.14
CA TYR A 90 -6.22 -0.25 4.97
C TYR A 90 -7.02 -1.06 3.93
N LEU A 91 -7.74 -2.10 4.36
CA LEU A 91 -8.57 -2.92 3.48
C LEU A 91 -9.66 -2.06 2.82
N CYS A 92 -10.42 -1.28 3.59
CA CYS A 92 -11.49 -0.42 3.09
C CYS A 92 -10.98 0.60 2.05
N LEU A 93 -9.86 1.28 2.31
CA LEU A 93 -9.27 2.24 1.38
C LEU A 93 -8.85 1.59 0.07
N ASN A 94 -8.25 0.41 0.12
CA ASN A 94 -7.81 -0.30 -1.08
C ASN A 94 -8.98 -0.93 -1.88
N VAL A 95 -10.03 -1.36 -1.20
CA VAL A 95 -11.28 -1.78 -1.88
C VAL A 95 -11.92 -0.58 -2.58
N ALA A 96 -12.06 0.55 -1.90
CA ALA A 96 -12.58 1.80 -2.49
C ALA A 96 -11.72 2.26 -3.69
N TYR A 97 -10.37 2.15 -3.56
CA TYR A 97 -9.46 2.38 -4.68
C TYR A 97 -9.78 1.50 -5.88
N SER A 98 -9.96 0.21 -5.67
CA SER A 98 -10.29 -0.75 -6.72
C SER A 98 -11.70 -0.52 -7.31
N MET A 99 -12.64 -0.01 -6.50
CA MET A 99 -14.00 0.29 -6.95
C MET A 99 -14.12 1.53 -7.82
N GLY A 100 -13.14 2.43 -7.84
CA GLY A 100 -13.19 3.59 -8.75
C GLY A 100 -12.31 4.77 -8.37
N LEU A 101 -11.89 4.91 -7.11
CA LEU A 101 -11.08 6.05 -6.67
C LEU A 101 -9.72 6.13 -7.39
N LYS A 102 -9.25 5.01 -7.95
CA LYS A 102 -8.06 4.96 -8.83
C LYS A 102 -8.19 5.79 -10.12
N ASN A 103 -9.39 6.28 -10.47
CA ASN A 103 -9.65 7.09 -11.65
C ASN A 103 -9.78 8.59 -11.31
N VAL A 104 -9.67 8.97 -10.04
CA VAL A 104 -9.71 10.35 -9.57
C VAL A 104 -8.29 10.85 -9.35
N PRO A 105 -7.86 11.95 -10.04
CA PRO A 105 -6.54 12.53 -9.85
C PRO A 105 -6.29 12.87 -8.37
N ILE A 106 -5.04 12.78 -7.97
CA ILE A 106 -4.56 12.98 -6.60
C ILE A 106 -5.01 11.87 -5.65
N LEU A 107 -6.29 11.48 -5.62
CA LEU A 107 -6.75 10.37 -4.78
C LEU A 107 -6.08 9.04 -5.13
N ASP A 108 -5.80 8.80 -6.42
CA ASP A 108 -5.13 7.59 -6.87
C ASP A 108 -3.69 7.47 -6.33
N VAL A 109 -3.01 8.59 -6.14
CA VAL A 109 -1.68 8.66 -5.53
C VAL A 109 -1.79 8.66 -4.00
N SER A 110 -2.70 9.47 -3.44
CA SER A 110 -2.87 9.62 -1.99
C SER A 110 -3.27 8.32 -1.29
N ILE A 111 -4.14 7.50 -1.90
CA ILE A 111 -4.51 6.19 -1.33
C ILE A 111 -3.31 5.23 -1.35
N LEU A 112 -2.47 5.26 -2.37
CA LEU A 112 -1.24 4.46 -2.38
C LEU A 112 -0.29 4.88 -1.25
N VAL A 113 -0.12 6.18 -1.07
CA VAL A 113 0.71 6.77 0.00
C VAL A 113 0.16 6.40 1.37
N SER A 114 -1.15 6.56 1.60
CA SER A 114 -1.78 6.17 2.87
C SER A 114 -1.62 4.67 3.15
N GLY A 115 -1.57 3.82 2.13
CA GLY A 115 -1.26 2.39 2.29
C GLY A 115 0.14 2.13 2.87
N PHE A 116 1.15 2.91 2.46
CA PHE A 116 2.50 2.83 3.05
C PHE A 116 2.52 3.35 4.49
N LEU A 117 1.83 4.47 4.75
CA LEU A 117 1.75 5.06 6.07
C LEU A 117 1.02 4.15 7.06
N LEU A 118 -0.12 3.59 6.68
CA LEU A 118 -0.88 2.66 7.50
C LEU A 118 -0.07 1.42 7.86
N ARG A 119 0.77 0.92 6.94
CA ARG A 119 1.67 -0.21 7.20
C ARG A 119 2.70 0.13 8.29
N LEU A 120 3.30 1.32 8.21
CA LEU A 120 4.25 1.80 9.21
C LEU A 120 3.58 1.96 10.59
N ILE A 121 2.44 2.66 10.65
CA ILE A 121 1.72 2.92 11.90
C ILE A 121 1.21 1.61 12.52
N CYS A 122 0.66 0.73 11.70
CA CYS A 122 0.13 -0.57 12.16
C CYS A 122 1.24 -1.41 12.81
N GLY A 123 2.43 -1.46 12.17
CA GLY A 123 3.58 -2.15 12.74
C GLY A 123 4.08 -1.51 14.04
N ALA A 124 4.15 -0.18 14.10
CA ALA A 124 4.59 0.56 15.28
C ALA A 124 3.64 0.34 16.47
N VAL A 125 2.32 0.44 16.24
CA VAL A 125 1.30 0.20 17.24
C VAL A 125 1.34 -1.25 17.75
N ALA A 126 1.50 -2.22 16.85
CA ALA A 126 1.57 -3.63 17.21
C ALA A 126 2.81 -3.98 18.04
N ALA A 127 3.93 -3.29 17.80
CA ALA A 127 5.19 -3.46 18.52
C ALA A 127 5.34 -2.54 19.75
N ASP A 128 4.34 -1.69 20.02
CA ASP A 128 4.40 -0.65 21.06
C ASP A 128 5.69 0.22 20.93
N ILE A 129 5.92 0.72 19.71
CA ILE A 129 7.08 1.55 19.37
C ILE A 129 6.58 2.94 19.00
N VAL A 130 7.19 3.97 19.61
CA VAL A 130 6.98 5.36 19.19
C VAL A 130 7.82 5.62 17.94
N VAL A 131 7.16 6.10 16.89
CA VAL A 131 7.80 6.46 15.64
C VAL A 131 8.10 7.96 15.64
N SER A 132 9.33 8.33 15.27
CA SER A 132 9.73 9.73 15.16
C SER A 132 8.89 10.46 14.09
N ASN A 133 8.52 11.73 14.38
CA ASN A 133 7.81 12.57 13.42
C ASN A 133 8.59 12.75 12.10
N TRP A 134 9.92 12.81 12.18
CA TRP A 134 10.77 12.91 10.99
C TRP A 134 10.71 11.65 10.13
N LEU A 135 10.62 10.47 10.76
CA LEU A 135 10.45 9.21 10.04
C LEU A 135 9.09 9.15 9.32
N TYR A 136 8.00 9.62 9.95
CA TYR A 136 6.70 9.73 9.27
C TYR A 136 6.79 10.61 8.03
N LEU A 137 7.37 11.79 8.17
CA LEU A 137 7.50 12.75 7.07
C LEU A 137 8.39 12.21 5.95
N THR A 138 9.47 11.49 6.29
CA THR A 138 10.34 10.82 5.33
C THR A 138 9.57 9.76 4.54
N VAL A 139 8.83 8.88 5.22
CA VAL A 139 8.06 7.80 4.57
C VAL A 139 6.96 8.36 3.68
N ILE A 140 6.23 9.39 4.13
CA ILE A 140 5.20 10.06 3.33
C ILE A 140 5.81 10.65 2.06
N SER A 141 6.91 11.40 2.20
CA SER A 141 7.57 12.06 1.07
C SER A 141 8.12 11.04 0.07
N LEU A 142 8.78 9.99 0.55
CA LEU A 142 9.29 8.92 -0.30
C LEU A 142 8.16 8.17 -1.01
N ALA A 143 7.06 7.89 -0.31
CA ALA A 143 5.89 7.23 -0.89
C ALA A 143 5.24 8.06 -2.01
N PHE A 144 5.11 9.40 -1.81
CA PHE A 144 4.64 10.30 -2.87
C PHE A 144 5.60 10.30 -4.07
N TYR A 145 6.91 10.41 -3.83
CA TYR A 145 7.90 10.36 -4.89
C TYR A 145 7.78 9.08 -5.74
N LEU A 146 7.71 7.91 -5.10
CA LEU A 146 7.59 6.63 -5.78
C LEU A 146 6.25 6.48 -6.52
N ALA A 147 5.14 6.92 -5.91
CA ALA A 147 3.83 6.84 -6.52
C ALA A 147 3.71 7.76 -7.75
N LEU A 148 4.20 9.00 -7.65
CA LEU A 148 4.25 9.95 -8.78
C LEU A 148 5.18 9.44 -9.88
N GLY A 149 6.35 8.91 -9.53
CA GLY A 149 7.29 8.30 -10.46
C GLY A 149 6.67 7.14 -11.25
N LYS A 150 5.88 6.31 -10.57
CA LYS A 150 5.11 5.26 -11.24
C LYS A 150 4.11 5.84 -12.25
N ARG A 151 3.38 6.91 -11.91
CA ARG A 151 2.45 7.59 -12.83
C ARG A 151 3.19 8.21 -14.02
N ARG A 152 4.32 8.85 -13.74
CA ARG A 152 5.19 9.44 -14.76
C ARG A 152 5.68 8.40 -15.77
N ASN A 153 6.14 7.24 -15.27
CA ASN A 153 6.60 6.16 -16.12
C ASN A 153 5.46 5.50 -16.92
N GLU A 154 4.29 5.32 -16.30
CA GLU A 154 3.10 4.83 -17.00
C GLU A 154 2.67 5.79 -18.11
N LEU A 155 2.68 7.11 -17.88
CA LEU A 155 2.34 8.13 -18.86
C LEU A 155 3.29 8.07 -20.06
N LYS A 156 4.61 7.99 -19.84
CA LYS A 156 5.61 7.88 -20.91
C LYS A 156 5.47 6.62 -21.76
N LYS A 157 5.24 5.46 -21.11
CA LYS A 157 5.20 4.16 -21.81
C LYS A 157 3.93 3.94 -22.64
N THR A 158 2.82 4.54 -22.24
CA THR A 158 1.50 4.19 -22.79
C THR A 158 0.74 5.38 -23.40
N ALA A 159 1.37 6.56 -23.45
CA ALA A 159 0.74 7.82 -23.88
C ALA A 159 -0.64 8.05 -23.20
N GLY A 160 -0.79 7.58 -21.94
CA GLY A 160 -2.02 7.74 -21.17
C GLY A 160 -3.16 6.77 -21.50
N ASN A 161 -2.93 5.78 -22.37
CA ASN A 161 -4.01 4.88 -22.83
C ASN A 161 -4.37 3.76 -21.84
N THR A 162 -3.55 3.50 -20.81
CA THR A 162 -3.79 2.41 -19.85
C THR A 162 -4.73 2.78 -18.71
N ARG A 163 -4.83 4.07 -18.36
CA ARG A 163 -5.72 4.56 -17.30
C ARG A 163 -6.28 5.93 -17.66
N SER A 164 -7.58 6.10 -17.46
CA SER A 164 -8.25 7.38 -17.72
C SER A 164 -7.69 8.55 -16.88
N VAL A 165 -7.23 8.27 -15.65
CA VAL A 165 -6.65 9.27 -14.76
C VAL A 165 -5.33 9.85 -15.30
N LEU A 166 -4.54 9.08 -16.06
CA LEU A 166 -3.26 9.57 -16.59
C LEU A 166 -3.44 10.73 -17.55
N LYS A 167 -4.52 10.76 -18.34
CA LYS A 167 -4.85 11.86 -19.26
C LYS A 167 -5.11 13.20 -18.53
N LYS A 168 -5.39 13.13 -17.23
CA LYS A 168 -5.67 14.30 -16.40
C LYS A 168 -4.43 14.84 -15.67
N TYR A 169 -3.29 14.16 -15.80
CA TYR A 169 -2.02 14.62 -15.21
C TYR A 169 -1.14 15.28 -16.24
N PRO A 170 -0.89 16.61 -16.16
CA PRO A 170 0.17 17.24 -16.92
C PRO A 170 1.53 16.63 -16.57
N GLU A 171 2.38 16.35 -17.55
CA GLU A 171 3.71 15.79 -17.33
C GLU A 171 4.55 16.69 -16.42
N SER A 172 4.47 18.01 -16.63
CA SER A 172 5.15 19.01 -15.80
C SER A 172 4.70 19.00 -14.34
N PHE A 173 3.43 18.66 -14.06
CA PHE A 173 2.94 18.50 -12.70
C PHE A 173 3.60 17.32 -12.00
N LEU A 174 3.69 16.18 -12.69
CA LEU A 174 4.33 14.97 -12.15
C LEU A 174 5.81 15.23 -11.86
N ASP A 175 6.54 15.82 -12.82
CA ASP A 175 7.97 16.10 -12.67
C ASP A 175 8.26 17.06 -11.52
N LYS A 176 7.55 18.19 -11.43
CA LYS A 176 7.74 19.17 -10.36
C LYS A 176 7.46 18.59 -8.99
N ASN A 177 6.38 17.82 -8.83
CA ASN A 177 6.05 17.21 -7.56
C ASN A 177 7.01 16.06 -7.21
N MET A 178 7.54 15.31 -8.18
CA MET A 178 8.59 14.32 -7.92
C MET A 178 9.84 14.96 -7.34
N TYR A 179 10.33 16.07 -7.92
CA TYR A 179 11.49 16.79 -7.37
C TYR A 179 11.21 17.33 -5.97
N LEU A 180 10.02 17.91 -5.75
CA LEU A 180 9.61 18.41 -4.44
C LEU A 180 9.65 17.29 -3.39
N PHE A 181 8.99 16.17 -3.63
CA PHE A 181 8.92 15.09 -2.66
C PHE A 181 10.25 14.35 -2.48
N LEU A 182 11.10 14.28 -3.51
CA LEU A 182 12.46 13.76 -3.36
C LEU A 182 13.29 14.66 -2.44
N THR A 183 13.26 15.97 -2.65
CA THR A 183 13.96 16.93 -1.79
C THR A 183 13.47 16.83 -0.35
N LEU A 184 12.14 16.80 -0.13
CA LEU A 184 11.56 16.65 1.20
C LEU A 184 11.97 15.33 1.86
N ALA A 185 12.01 14.23 1.12
CA ALA A 185 12.44 12.94 1.65
C ALA A 185 13.90 12.98 2.12
N ILE A 186 14.79 13.60 1.35
CA ILE A 186 16.21 13.76 1.73
C ILE A 186 16.34 14.64 2.97
N VAL A 187 15.65 15.79 3.01
CA VAL A 187 15.70 16.72 4.14
C VAL A 187 15.17 16.06 5.42
N PHE A 188 13.99 15.44 5.36
CA PHE A 188 13.40 14.79 6.54
C PHE A 188 14.22 13.58 7.00
N TYR A 189 14.81 12.82 6.08
CA TYR A 189 15.73 11.75 6.44
C TYR A 189 17.00 12.29 7.14
N ALA A 190 17.58 13.39 6.65
CA ALA A 190 18.72 14.02 7.29
C ALA A 190 18.36 14.53 8.70
N LEU A 191 17.20 15.16 8.88
CA LEU A 191 16.71 15.59 10.19
C LEU A 191 16.48 14.40 11.12
N TRP A 192 15.92 13.32 10.62
CA TRP A 192 15.73 12.09 11.38
C TRP A 192 17.06 11.48 11.84
N SER A 193 18.08 11.49 10.97
CA SER A 193 19.40 10.88 11.27
C SER A 193 20.20 11.64 12.34
N VAL A 194 19.91 12.92 12.56
CA VAL A 194 20.58 13.77 13.57
C VAL A 194 19.70 14.06 14.79
N ASP A 195 18.49 13.53 14.81
CA ASP A 195 17.54 13.72 15.93
C ASP A 195 18.03 12.94 17.15
N PRO A 196 18.27 13.59 18.31
CA PRO A 196 18.79 12.94 19.51
C PRO A 196 17.79 11.95 20.14
N VAL A 197 16.52 11.92 19.69
CA VAL A 197 15.48 11.02 20.19
C VAL A 197 15.41 9.71 19.38
N THR A 198 16.10 9.63 18.27
CA THR A 198 16.25 8.43 17.46
C THR A 198 17.52 7.68 17.77
#